data_017726cb157586e87bd124c0a6c5adf9
#
_entry.id   017726cb157586e87bd124c0a6c5adf9
#
_cell.length_a   1.000
_cell.length_b   1.000
_cell.length_c   1.000
_cell.angle_alpha   90.00
_cell.angle_beta   90.00
_cell.angle_gamma   90.00
#
_symmetry.space_group_name_H-M   'P 1'
#
loop_
_entity.id
_entity.type
_entity.pdbx_description
1 polymer ?
#
loop_
_entity_poly.entity_id
_entity_poly.type
_entity_poly.pdbx_seq_one_letter_code
_entity_poly.pdbx_strand_id
1 'polypeptide(L)'
;MTRPILIAGYGSIGRRHLRNLRALGYKNFILYHTGKSILPDDEILDIPTEHNLAKALAHKPVATIITNPTALHMSVALAAAKAGSHLFLEKPISHTMDGVEDLRRLAKRKKLIVQVGFQFRFHPLLRKIKRLLEENKIGPIVSVQAHWGEYLPDWHKGEDYHLSYSAREELGGGVLLTLCHPFDYMRWLIGEIDSVSAVQSRSGGLKIDVEDSADVLLNFKSGAIGNVHLDYIERPSRHFIHIIGQNGIIHWDNSKPKNFDRNRLFIDEMRHFISCITKSEQPLCSLNDGIATLRIVLTAKQSVKEERLIKLI
;
A
#
# COMPACT_ATOMS: atom_id res chain seq x y z
N MET A 1 12.70 -21.42 7.87
CA MET A 1 12.13 -20.90 9.15
C MET A 1 11.31 -22.00 9.80
N THR A 2 11.58 -22.34 11.07
CA THR A 2 10.85 -23.39 11.81
C THR A 2 9.51 -22.88 12.37
N ARG A 3 9.43 -21.59 12.73
CA ARG A 3 8.21 -20.95 13.20
C ARG A 3 7.27 -20.61 12.04
N PRO A 4 5.94 -20.66 12.23
CA PRO A 4 4.98 -20.39 11.16
C PRO A 4 4.96 -18.92 10.73
N ILE A 5 4.45 -18.68 9.52
CA ILE A 5 4.05 -17.35 9.03
C ILE A 5 2.54 -17.23 9.19
N LEU A 6 2.08 -16.19 9.86
CA LEU A 6 0.67 -15.90 10.02
C LEU A 6 0.17 -15.05 8.84
N ILE A 7 -0.87 -15.50 8.16
CA ILE A 7 -1.61 -14.69 7.20
C ILE A 7 -2.87 -14.15 7.92
N ALA A 8 -2.93 -12.85 8.13
CA ALA A 8 -4.04 -12.19 8.80
C ALA A 8 -4.95 -11.49 7.78
N GLY A 9 -6.04 -12.14 7.43
CA GLY A 9 -6.95 -11.77 6.34
C GLY A 9 -6.79 -12.69 5.13
N TYR A 10 -7.90 -13.24 4.63
CA TYR A 10 -7.88 -14.19 3.51
C TYR A 10 -8.79 -13.74 2.36
N GLY A 11 -8.74 -12.45 2.03
CA GLY A 11 -9.27 -11.88 0.79
C GLY A 11 -8.32 -12.08 -0.41
N SER A 12 -8.58 -11.42 -1.53
CA SER A 12 -7.80 -11.57 -2.77
C SER A 12 -6.30 -11.34 -2.57
N ILE A 13 -5.89 -10.33 -1.79
CA ILE A 13 -4.47 -10.03 -1.56
C ILE A 13 -3.82 -11.01 -0.57
N GLY A 14 -4.54 -11.46 0.46
CA GLY A 14 -4.03 -12.48 1.39
C GLY A 14 -3.76 -13.81 0.69
N ARG A 15 -4.67 -14.24 -0.21
CA ARG A 15 -4.48 -15.42 -1.09
C ARG A 15 -3.26 -15.26 -1.99
N ARG A 16 -3.07 -14.07 -2.59
CA ARG A 16 -1.90 -13.78 -3.42
C ARG A 16 -0.60 -13.93 -2.63
N HIS A 17 -0.51 -13.34 -1.44
CA HIS A 17 0.69 -13.46 -0.60
C HIS A 17 0.94 -14.89 -0.15
N LEU A 18 -0.10 -15.65 0.21
CA LEU A 18 0.04 -17.08 0.53
C LEU A 18 0.63 -17.87 -0.65
N ARG A 19 0.05 -17.71 -1.87
CA ARG A 19 0.55 -18.37 -3.09
C ARG A 19 1.99 -17.97 -3.38
N ASN A 20 2.34 -16.69 -3.24
CA ASN A 20 3.68 -16.20 -3.46
C ASN A 20 4.68 -16.74 -2.45
N LEU A 21 4.32 -16.85 -1.16
CA LEU A 21 5.16 -17.49 -0.14
C LEU A 21 5.34 -18.98 -0.40
N ARG A 22 4.29 -19.70 -0.82
CA ARG A 22 4.39 -21.11 -1.26
C ARG A 22 5.34 -21.23 -2.46
N ALA A 23 5.24 -20.35 -3.46
CA ALA A 23 6.15 -20.33 -4.61
C ALA A 23 7.61 -20.01 -4.21
N LEU A 24 7.83 -19.29 -3.12
CA LEU A 24 9.14 -19.06 -2.51
C LEU A 24 9.65 -20.23 -1.64
N GLY A 25 8.88 -21.32 -1.54
CA GLY A 25 9.27 -22.54 -0.83
C GLY A 25 8.86 -22.60 0.64
N TYR A 26 8.08 -21.65 1.14
CA TYR A 26 7.55 -21.68 2.51
C TYR A 26 6.34 -22.61 2.60
N LYS A 27 6.26 -23.38 3.69
CA LYS A 27 5.21 -24.41 3.88
C LYS A 27 4.50 -24.31 5.23
N ASN A 28 5.07 -23.62 6.22
CA ASN A 28 4.53 -23.57 7.56
C ASN A 28 3.73 -22.26 7.75
N PHE A 29 2.41 -22.37 7.71
CA PHE A 29 1.48 -21.25 7.80
C PHE A 29 0.45 -21.46 8.91
N ILE A 30 -0.04 -20.35 9.44
CA ILE A 30 -1.28 -20.23 10.22
C ILE A 30 -2.13 -19.21 9.50
N LEU A 31 -3.41 -19.43 9.44
CA LEU A 31 -4.35 -18.47 8.89
C LEU A 31 -5.21 -17.86 10.01
N TYR A 32 -5.40 -16.55 9.97
CA TYR A 32 -6.40 -15.86 10.77
C TYR A 32 -7.40 -15.15 9.85
N HIS A 33 -8.66 -15.56 9.91
CA HIS A 33 -9.76 -14.85 9.25
C HIS A 33 -11.07 -15.00 10.02
N THR A 34 -11.97 -14.04 9.84
CA THR A 34 -13.25 -13.97 10.58
C THR A 34 -14.39 -14.76 9.94
N GLY A 35 -14.14 -15.48 8.84
CA GLY A 35 -15.16 -16.21 8.08
C GLY A 35 -16.09 -15.32 7.23
N LYS A 36 -15.81 -14.02 7.14
CA LYS A 36 -16.64 -13.07 6.36
C LYS A 36 -16.22 -12.96 4.88
N SER A 37 -15.22 -13.73 4.42
CA SER A 37 -14.85 -13.76 3.01
C SER A 37 -15.91 -14.50 2.20
N ILE A 38 -16.26 -13.95 1.04
CA ILE A 38 -17.16 -14.60 0.07
C ILE A 38 -16.42 -15.54 -0.89
N LEU A 39 -15.09 -15.58 -0.81
CA LEU A 39 -14.24 -16.42 -1.65
C LEU A 39 -14.16 -17.84 -1.07
N PRO A 40 -14.17 -18.92 -1.90
CA PRO A 40 -14.06 -20.29 -1.44
C PRO A 40 -12.74 -20.57 -0.74
N ASP A 41 -12.74 -21.49 0.24
CA ASP A 41 -11.56 -21.77 1.10
C ASP A 41 -10.78 -23.03 0.66
N ASP A 42 -10.97 -23.51 -0.56
CA ASP A 42 -10.38 -24.76 -1.08
C ASP A 42 -8.84 -24.80 -1.02
N GLU A 43 -8.20 -23.62 -1.10
CA GLU A 43 -6.73 -23.52 -1.09
C GLU A 43 -6.09 -23.64 0.29
N ILE A 44 -6.88 -23.68 1.36
CA ILE A 44 -6.38 -23.60 2.75
C ILE A 44 -6.79 -24.78 3.62
N LEU A 45 -7.40 -25.82 3.06
CA LEU A 45 -7.85 -27.00 3.80
C LEU A 45 -6.70 -27.69 4.57
N ASP A 46 -5.46 -27.48 4.11
CA ASP A 46 -4.24 -28.00 4.73
C ASP A 46 -3.59 -27.02 5.74
N ILE A 47 -4.16 -25.82 5.95
CA ILE A 47 -3.58 -24.80 6.82
C ILE A 47 -4.38 -24.68 8.12
N PRO A 48 -3.74 -24.80 9.29
CA PRO A 48 -4.37 -24.50 10.57
C PRO A 48 -4.97 -23.10 10.56
N THR A 49 -6.28 -23.02 10.80
CA THR A 49 -7.06 -21.77 10.71
C THR A 49 -7.63 -21.40 12.06
N GLU A 50 -7.40 -20.17 12.47
CA GLU A 50 -7.91 -19.59 13.70
C GLU A 50 -8.88 -18.44 13.40
N HIS A 51 -10.00 -18.39 14.11
CA HIS A 51 -10.98 -17.31 14.04
C HIS A 51 -10.81 -16.28 15.16
N ASN A 52 -9.82 -16.48 16.03
CA ASN A 52 -9.45 -15.58 17.10
C ASN A 52 -7.99 -15.18 16.97
N LEU A 53 -7.71 -13.88 16.90
CA LEU A 53 -6.35 -13.35 16.70
C LEU A 53 -5.40 -13.76 17.82
N ALA A 54 -5.83 -13.78 19.08
CA ALA A 54 -4.99 -14.18 20.20
C ALA A 54 -4.57 -15.66 20.09
N LYS A 55 -5.47 -16.55 19.66
CA LYS A 55 -5.14 -17.96 19.38
C LYS A 55 -4.17 -18.07 18.22
N ALA A 56 -4.38 -17.34 17.12
CA ALA A 56 -3.45 -17.31 15.99
C ALA A 56 -2.03 -16.87 16.42
N LEU A 57 -1.92 -15.85 17.25
CA LEU A 57 -0.66 -15.35 17.77
C LEU A 57 -0.01 -16.28 18.83
N ALA A 58 -0.79 -17.13 19.51
CA ALA A 58 -0.27 -18.14 20.44
C ALA A 58 0.62 -19.19 19.75
N HIS A 59 0.48 -19.40 18.44
CA HIS A 59 1.39 -20.19 17.62
C HIS A 59 2.77 -19.54 17.42
N LYS A 60 3.01 -18.36 18.00
CA LYS A 60 4.28 -17.60 17.97
C LYS A 60 4.82 -17.41 16.54
N PRO A 61 4.06 -16.83 15.60
CA PRO A 61 4.50 -16.66 14.23
C PRO A 61 5.79 -15.84 14.16
N VAL A 62 6.70 -16.19 13.25
CA VAL A 62 7.93 -15.42 13.01
C VAL A 62 7.59 -14.10 12.29
N ALA A 63 6.60 -14.13 11.41
CA ALA A 63 6.11 -13.00 10.66
C ALA A 63 4.59 -13.05 10.54
N THR A 64 3.95 -11.89 10.51
CA THR A 64 2.52 -11.71 10.24
C THR A 64 2.34 -10.88 8.99
N ILE A 65 1.64 -11.44 8.00
CA ILE A 65 1.25 -10.77 6.75
C ILE A 65 -0.16 -10.22 6.96
N ILE A 66 -0.30 -8.91 7.06
CA ILE A 66 -1.54 -8.22 7.42
C ILE A 66 -2.23 -7.75 6.15
N THR A 67 -3.37 -8.35 5.81
CA THR A 67 -4.10 -8.22 4.55
C THR A 67 -5.61 -8.12 4.74
N ASN A 68 -6.06 -7.89 5.95
CA ASN A 68 -7.44 -7.58 6.29
C ASN A 68 -7.85 -6.17 5.80
N PRO A 69 -9.11 -5.74 5.84
CA PRO A 69 -9.50 -4.37 5.47
C PRO A 69 -8.70 -3.30 6.21
N THR A 70 -8.42 -2.19 5.55
CA THR A 70 -7.52 -1.11 6.01
C THR A 70 -7.83 -0.64 7.44
N ALA A 71 -9.11 -0.48 7.78
CA ALA A 71 -9.54 -0.04 9.12
C ALA A 71 -9.11 -1.00 10.24
N LEU A 72 -8.83 -2.26 9.92
CA LEU A 72 -8.44 -3.28 10.88
C LEU A 72 -6.92 -3.52 10.95
N HIS A 73 -6.14 -2.90 10.07
CA HIS A 73 -4.69 -3.11 10.00
C HIS A 73 -4.00 -2.85 11.33
N MET A 74 -4.27 -1.71 11.94
CA MET A 74 -3.53 -1.26 13.12
C MET A 74 -3.78 -2.14 14.36
N SER A 75 -5.01 -2.62 14.57
CA SER A 75 -5.33 -3.52 15.68
C SER A 75 -4.57 -4.85 15.59
N VAL A 76 -4.50 -5.42 14.38
CA VAL A 76 -3.76 -6.67 14.12
C VAL A 76 -2.25 -6.43 14.21
N ALA A 77 -1.76 -5.32 13.64
CA ALA A 77 -0.33 -4.97 13.67
C ALA A 77 0.19 -4.78 15.10
N LEU A 78 -0.54 -4.07 15.94
CA LEU A 78 -0.17 -3.87 17.34
C LEU A 78 -0.16 -5.19 18.13
N ALA A 79 -1.17 -6.05 17.93
CA ALA A 79 -1.23 -7.36 18.60
C ALA A 79 -0.06 -8.26 18.15
N ALA A 80 0.21 -8.35 16.86
CA ALA A 80 1.31 -9.14 16.30
C ALA A 80 2.68 -8.60 16.74
N ALA A 81 2.87 -7.27 16.76
CA ALA A 81 4.09 -6.66 17.27
C ALA A 81 4.30 -6.92 18.78
N LYS A 82 3.23 -6.88 19.59
CA LYS A 82 3.29 -7.27 21.01
C LYS A 82 3.72 -8.72 21.18
N ALA A 83 3.26 -9.62 20.29
CA ALA A 83 3.67 -11.03 20.27
C ALA A 83 5.11 -11.26 19.74
N GLY A 84 5.79 -10.21 19.24
CA GLY A 84 7.18 -10.29 18.74
C GLY A 84 7.29 -10.86 17.32
N SER A 85 6.23 -10.74 16.53
CA SER A 85 6.20 -11.09 15.12
C SER A 85 6.73 -9.94 14.26
N HIS A 86 7.56 -10.23 13.25
CA HIS A 86 7.86 -9.27 12.19
C HIS A 86 6.61 -9.00 11.35
N LEU A 87 6.48 -7.83 10.72
CA LEU A 87 5.24 -7.44 10.06
C LEU A 87 5.46 -7.13 8.59
N PHE A 88 4.66 -7.74 7.74
CA PHE A 88 4.35 -7.22 6.41
C PHE A 88 2.96 -6.59 6.49
N LEU A 89 2.86 -5.31 6.23
CA LEU A 89 1.63 -4.54 6.39
C LEU A 89 1.15 -4.03 5.04
N GLU A 90 -0.02 -4.48 4.58
CA GLU A 90 -0.60 -3.97 3.35
C GLU A 90 -0.87 -2.46 3.42
N LYS A 91 -0.84 -1.86 2.26
CA LYS A 91 -1.08 -0.42 2.11
C LYS A 91 -2.61 -0.09 2.00
N PRO A 92 -3.01 1.09 2.46
CA PRO A 92 -2.28 1.95 3.38
C PRO A 92 -2.15 1.29 4.75
N ILE A 93 -1.19 1.73 5.56
CA ILE A 93 -0.95 1.10 6.87
C ILE A 93 -2.12 1.26 7.85
N SER A 94 -2.96 2.26 7.63
CA SER A 94 -4.19 2.56 8.39
C SER A 94 -5.05 3.54 7.61
N HIS A 95 -6.25 3.82 8.08
CA HIS A 95 -7.13 4.90 7.61
C HIS A 95 -7.13 6.13 8.53
N THR A 96 -6.47 6.03 9.71
CA THR A 96 -6.24 7.12 10.68
C THR A 96 -4.83 7.04 11.22
N MET A 97 -4.40 8.04 12.01
CA MET A 97 -3.12 8.00 12.73
C MET A 97 -3.17 7.24 14.05
N ASP A 98 -4.35 6.75 14.47
CA ASP A 98 -4.53 6.08 15.75
C ASP A 98 -3.68 4.81 15.84
N GLY A 99 -2.91 4.67 16.91
CA GLY A 99 -2.03 3.53 17.17
C GLY A 99 -0.76 3.46 16.29
N VAL A 100 -0.62 4.32 15.27
CA VAL A 100 0.52 4.30 14.34
C VAL A 100 1.83 4.59 15.08
N GLU A 101 1.84 5.59 15.93
CA GLU A 101 3.02 5.94 16.73
C GLU A 101 3.35 4.87 17.78
N ASP A 102 2.33 4.23 18.35
CA ASP A 102 2.51 3.10 19.27
C ASP A 102 3.17 1.91 18.56
N LEU A 103 2.72 1.60 17.32
CA LEU A 103 3.35 0.58 16.50
C LEU A 103 4.81 0.93 16.20
N ARG A 104 5.11 2.19 15.84
CA ARG A 104 6.45 2.65 15.55
C ARG A 104 7.39 2.48 16.75
N ARG A 105 6.95 2.92 17.95
CA ARG A 105 7.70 2.76 19.19
C ARG A 105 7.92 1.29 19.55
N LEU A 106 6.87 0.48 19.42
CA LEU A 106 6.91 -0.94 19.74
C LEU A 106 7.84 -1.71 18.79
N ALA A 107 7.75 -1.46 17.49
CA ALA A 107 8.61 -2.07 16.49
C ALA A 107 10.09 -1.74 16.73
N LYS A 108 10.39 -0.46 17.02
CA LYS A 108 11.76 -0.03 17.37
C LYS A 108 12.27 -0.73 18.64
N ARG A 109 11.48 -0.74 19.72
CA ARG A 109 11.86 -1.36 21.00
C ARG A 109 12.14 -2.86 20.87
N LYS A 110 11.31 -3.56 20.09
CA LYS A 110 11.44 -5.00 19.86
C LYS A 110 12.32 -5.38 18.68
N LYS A 111 12.92 -4.40 18.00
CA LYS A 111 13.76 -4.60 16.80
C LYS A 111 13.03 -5.41 15.71
N LEU A 112 11.73 -5.13 15.52
CA LEU A 112 10.93 -5.82 14.51
C LEU A 112 11.21 -5.23 13.11
N ILE A 113 11.30 -6.11 12.14
CA ILE A 113 11.25 -5.72 10.73
C ILE A 113 9.78 -5.46 10.40
N VAL A 114 9.49 -4.26 9.87
CA VAL A 114 8.16 -3.87 9.40
C VAL A 114 8.31 -3.35 7.98
N GLN A 115 7.80 -4.11 7.01
CA GLN A 115 7.72 -3.71 5.60
C GLN A 115 6.28 -3.35 5.24
N VAL A 116 6.12 -2.29 4.45
CA VAL A 116 4.82 -1.87 3.93
C VAL A 116 4.68 -2.29 2.47
N GLY A 117 3.48 -2.76 2.08
CA GLY A 117 3.16 -3.36 0.79
C GLY A 117 3.05 -2.35 -0.36
N PHE A 118 4.10 -1.56 -0.60
CA PHE A 118 4.20 -0.67 -1.76
C PHE A 118 5.02 -1.35 -2.88
N GLN A 119 4.41 -2.35 -3.53
CA GLN A 119 5.05 -3.20 -4.53
C GLN A 119 5.66 -2.43 -5.71
N PHE A 120 5.20 -1.21 -6.02
CA PHE A 120 5.76 -0.42 -7.11
C PHE A 120 7.21 0.00 -6.87
N ARG A 121 7.70 0.03 -5.64
CA ARG A 121 9.13 0.21 -5.34
C ARG A 121 10.01 -0.95 -5.88
N PHE A 122 9.39 -2.09 -6.24
CA PHE A 122 10.05 -3.24 -6.88
C PHE A 122 9.90 -3.21 -8.41
N HIS A 123 9.17 -2.23 -8.97
CA HIS A 123 8.97 -2.13 -10.41
C HIS A 123 10.28 -1.77 -11.13
N PRO A 124 10.75 -2.57 -12.11
CA PRO A 124 12.06 -2.39 -12.74
C PRO A 124 12.25 -0.99 -13.36
N LEU A 125 11.19 -0.49 -14.03
CA LEU A 125 11.26 0.84 -14.65
C LEU A 125 11.24 1.97 -13.62
N LEU A 126 10.46 1.87 -12.52
CA LEU A 126 10.51 2.89 -11.47
C LEU A 126 11.86 2.90 -10.75
N ARG A 127 12.47 1.73 -10.54
CA ARG A 127 13.86 1.64 -10.02
C ARG A 127 14.87 2.23 -10.99
N LYS A 128 14.68 2.05 -12.30
CA LYS A 128 15.50 2.71 -13.32
C LYS A 128 15.33 4.23 -13.28
N ILE A 129 14.08 4.71 -13.19
CA ILE A 129 13.79 6.15 -13.05
C ILE A 129 14.47 6.71 -11.81
N LYS A 130 14.36 6.04 -10.66
CA LYS A 130 15.01 6.46 -9.41
C LYS A 130 16.52 6.69 -9.63
N ARG A 131 17.22 5.73 -10.26
CA ARG A 131 18.64 5.87 -10.57
C ARG A 131 18.95 7.05 -11.50
N LEU A 132 18.15 7.23 -12.57
CA LEU A 132 18.33 8.37 -13.49
C LEU A 132 18.18 9.72 -12.79
N LEU A 133 17.26 9.81 -11.82
CA LEU A 133 17.07 11.01 -11.01
C LEU A 133 18.22 11.22 -10.03
N GLU A 134 18.70 10.17 -9.36
CA GLU A 134 19.88 10.22 -8.48
C GLU A 134 21.16 10.61 -9.24
N GLU A 135 21.28 10.17 -10.49
CA GLU A 135 22.38 10.56 -11.42
C GLU A 135 22.17 11.96 -12.04
N ASN A 136 21.12 12.68 -11.65
CA ASN A 136 20.78 14.02 -12.15
C ASN A 136 20.65 14.12 -13.70
N LYS A 137 20.17 13.05 -14.37
CA LYS A 137 20.11 12.95 -15.84
C LYS A 137 19.19 13.97 -16.50
N ILE A 138 18.18 14.46 -15.79
CA ILE A 138 17.25 15.47 -16.32
C ILE A 138 17.36 16.82 -15.58
N GLY A 139 18.40 17.00 -14.77
CA GLY A 139 18.60 18.20 -13.96
C GLY A 139 17.62 18.30 -12.78
N PRO A 140 17.62 19.41 -12.06
CA PRO A 140 16.67 19.69 -10.99
C PRO A 140 15.22 19.48 -11.44
N ILE A 141 14.43 18.81 -10.61
CA ILE A 141 13.02 18.52 -10.92
C ILE A 141 12.20 19.82 -10.76
N VAL A 142 11.41 20.12 -11.77
CA VAL A 142 10.50 21.28 -11.84
C VAL A 142 9.09 20.88 -11.46
N SER A 143 8.59 19.82 -12.12
CA SER A 143 7.25 19.33 -11.84
C SER A 143 7.09 17.84 -12.06
N VAL A 144 6.08 17.25 -11.42
CA VAL A 144 5.72 15.83 -11.59
C VAL A 144 4.21 15.66 -11.59
N GLN A 145 3.71 14.89 -12.54
CA GLN A 145 2.31 14.49 -12.62
C GLN A 145 2.20 12.97 -12.51
N ALA A 146 1.30 12.50 -11.65
CA ALA A 146 0.92 11.11 -11.57
C ALA A 146 -0.60 10.97 -11.79
N HIS A 147 -0.99 9.90 -12.45
CA HIS A 147 -2.38 9.60 -12.75
C HIS A 147 -2.63 8.11 -12.50
N TRP A 148 -3.71 7.79 -11.80
CA TRP A 148 -4.18 6.41 -11.67
C TRP A 148 -5.70 6.39 -11.62
N GLY A 149 -6.30 5.99 -12.75
CA GLY A 149 -7.72 5.74 -12.89
C GLY A 149 -7.98 4.27 -13.25
N GLU A 150 -8.89 3.64 -12.54
CA GLU A 150 -9.33 2.25 -12.77
C GLU A 150 -10.82 2.12 -12.47
N TYR A 151 -11.55 1.35 -13.27
CA TYR A 151 -12.97 1.11 -13.00
C TYR A 151 -13.17 0.11 -11.86
N LEU A 152 -13.61 0.59 -10.71
CA LEU A 152 -13.74 -0.22 -9.48
C LEU A 152 -14.55 -1.51 -9.65
N PRO A 153 -15.70 -1.53 -10.38
CA PRO A 153 -16.46 -2.77 -10.60
C PRO A 153 -15.70 -3.87 -11.37
N ASP A 154 -14.65 -3.52 -12.10
CA ASP A 154 -13.85 -4.48 -12.87
C ASP A 154 -12.67 -5.08 -12.09
N TRP A 155 -12.42 -4.64 -10.86
CA TRP A 155 -11.24 -5.08 -10.08
C TRP A 155 -11.29 -6.56 -9.73
N HIS A 156 -12.47 -7.07 -9.39
CA HIS A 156 -12.67 -8.46 -8.99
C HIS A 156 -13.89 -9.03 -9.68
N LYS A 157 -13.67 -9.74 -10.79
CA LYS A 157 -14.75 -10.39 -11.54
C LYS A 157 -15.51 -11.37 -10.66
N GLY A 158 -16.83 -11.21 -10.58
CA GLY A 158 -17.70 -12.06 -9.78
C GLY A 158 -17.87 -11.66 -8.31
N GLU A 159 -17.18 -10.60 -7.85
CA GLU A 159 -17.41 -10.01 -6.54
C GLU A 159 -18.29 -8.75 -6.67
N ASP A 160 -19.22 -8.55 -5.75
CA ASP A 160 -19.97 -7.30 -5.65
C ASP A 160 -19.06 -6.20 -5.08
N TYR A 161 -18.67 -5.23 -5.91
CA TYR A 161 -17.79 -4.15 -5.51
C TYR A 161 -18.32 -3.29 -4.36
N HIS A 162 -19.67 -3.23 -4.17
CA HIS A 162 -20.28 -2.51 -3.04
C HIS A 162 -19.89 -3.11 -1.68
N LEU A 163 -19.57 -4.41 -1.65
CA LEU A 163 -19.16 -5.12 -0.45
C LEU A 163 -17.64 -5.03 -0.21
N SER A 164 -16.89 -4.53 -1.20
CA SER A 164 -15.44 -4.38 -1.09
C SER A 164 -15.07 -3.29 -0.08
N TYR A 165 -13.93 -3.45 0.59
CA TYR A 165 -13.42 -2.42 1.50
C TYR A 165 -13.19 -1.08 0.80
N SER A 166 -12.87 -1.10 -0.50
CA SER A 166 -12.59 0.08 -1.33
C SER A 166 -13.82 0.99 -1.51
N ALA A 167 -15.02 0.41 -1.42
CA ALA A 167 -16.29 1.09 -1.59
C ALA A 167 -16.90 1.63 -0.28
N ARG A 168 -16.29 1.32 0.90
CA ARG A 168 -16.90 1.54 2.21
C ARG A 168 -16.00 2.37 3.12
N GLU A 169 -16.54 3.49 3.62
CA GLU A 169 -15.82 4.41 4.50
C GLU A 169 -15.38 3.74 5.80
N GLU A 170 -16.27 2.94 6.43
CA GLU A 170 -16.00 2.24 7.68
C GLU A 170 -14.85 1.21 7.58
N LEU A 171 -14.51 0.76 6.36
CA LEU A 171 -13.41 -0.17 6.11
C LEU A 171 -12.12 0.55 5.63
N GLY A 172 -12.15 1.88 5.54
CA GLY A 172 -11.02 2.68 5.07
C GLY A 172 -10.93 2.73 3.55
N GLY A 173 -12.07 2.80 2.86
CA GLY A 173 -12.18 2.94 1.41
C GLY A 173 -11.94 4.36 0.90
N GLY A 174 -12.22 4.57 -0.39
CA GLY A 174 -12.03 5.80 -1.14
C GLY A 174 -10.74 5.82 -1.95
N VAL A 175 -10.73 6.60 -3.04
CA VAL A 175 -9.59 6.64 -3.97
C VAL A 175 -8.30 7.10 -3.30
N LEU A 176 -8.38 8.07 -2.37
CA LEU A 176 -7.21 8.61 -1.68
C LEU A 176 -6.48 7.54 -0.85
N LEU A 177 -7.21 6.69 -0.14
CA LEU A 177 -6.63 5.60 0.66
C LEU A 177 -6.28 4.39 -0.22
N THR A 178 -7.18 3.97 -1.09
CA THR A 178 -7.04 2.71 -1.84
C THR A 178 -6.00 2.81 -2.96
N LEU A 179 -5.96 3.94 -3.68
CA LEU A 179 -5.00 4.19 -4.76
C LEU A 179 -3.79 5.03 -4.30
N CYS A 180 -3.36 4.90 -3.06
CA CYS A 180 -2.31 5.74 -2.45
C CYS A 180 -0.88 5.52 -2.98
N HIS A 181 -0.63 4.56 -3.86
CA HIS A 181 0.69 4.30 -4.43
C HIS A 181 1.37 5.51 -5.08
N PRO A 182 0.67 6.41 -5.82
CA PRO A 182 1.28 7.62 -6.36
C PRO A 182 1.96 8.49 -5.32
N PHE A 183 1.36 8.64 -4.14
CA PHE A 183 1.98 9.41 -3.05
C PHE A 183 3.27 8.77 -2.54
N ASP A 184 3.32 7.43 -2.46
CA ASP A 184 4.52 6.71 -2.06
C ASP A 184 5.63 6.84 -3.10
N TYR A 185 5.37 6.49 -4.37
CA TYR A 185 6.45 6.51 -5.36
C TYR A 185 6.87 7.93 -5.76
N MET A 186 5.99 8.95 -5.71
CA MET A 186 6.39 10.34 -5.94
C MET A 186 7.30 10.82 -4.82
N ARG A 187 6.95 10.56 -3.54
CA ARG A 187 7.83 10.87 -2.41
C ARG A 187 9.18 10.15 -2.53
N TRP A 188 9.17 8.88 -2.91
CA TRP A 188 10.39 8.07 -3.06
C TRP A 188 11.27 8.54 -4.23
N LEU A 189 10.68 8.97 -5.34
CA LEU A 189 11.39 9.42 -6.53
C LEU A 189 11.89 10.86 -6.42
N ILE A 190 11.02 11.77 -5.97
CA ILE A 190 11.22 13.23 -6.06
C ILE A 190 11.74 13.81 -4.72
N GLY A 191 11.27 13.26 -3.59
CA GLY A 191 11.65 13.74 -2.25
C GLY A 191 10.44 14.08 -1.36
N GLU A 192 10.76 14.68 -0.21
CA GLU A 192 9.74 14.97 0.81
C GLU A 192 8.77 16.06 0.37
N ILE A 193 7.50 15.88 0.72
CA ILE A 193 6.42 16.82 0.46
C ILE A 193 6.33 17.79 1.63
N ASP A 194 6.16 19.09 1.34
CA ASP A 194 6.00 20.15 2.32
C ASP A 194 4.52 20.46 2.61
N SER A 195 3.71 20.54 1.56
CA SER A 195 2.30 20.91 1.70
C SER A 195 1.41 20.29 0.62
N VAL A 196 0.12 20.20 0.92
CA VAL A 196 -0.90 19.51 0.11
C VAL A 196 -2.13 20.38 -0.02
N SER A 197 -2.70 20.47 -1.23
CA SER A 197 -4.04 20.99 -1.51
C SER A 197 -4.82 19.96 -2.31
N ALA A 198 -6.09 19.71 -1.99
CA ALA A 198 -6.86 18.64 -2.62
C ALA A 198 -8.32 19.02 -2.83
N VAL A 199 -8.92 18.45 -3.87
CA VAL A 199 -10.34 18.39 -4.12
C VAL A 199 -10.75 16.95 -4.36
N GLN A 200 -11.98 16.59 -4.01
CA GLN A 200 -12.53 15.26 -4.24
C GLN A 200 -13.99 15.32 -4.68
N SER A 201 -14.44 14.26 -5.34
CA SER A 201 -15.81 14.14 -5.80
C SER A 201 -16.36 12.72 -5.57
N ARG A 202 -17.69 12.61 -5.61
CA ARG A 202 -18.43 11.34 -5.64
C ARG A 202 -19.50 11.40 -6.74
N SER A 203 -19.15 11.96 -7.89
CA SER A 203 -20.07 12.22 -9.01
C SER A 203 -19.99 11.16 -10.13
N GLY A 204 -19.17 10.13 -9.98
CA GLY A 204 -18.94 9.13 -11.01
C GLY A 204 -20.05 8.09 -11.20
N GLY A 205 -21.14 8.19 -10.44
CA GLY A 205 -22.30 7.30 -10.58
C GLY A 205 -22.17 5.93 -9.91
N LEU A 206 -21.06 5.65 -9.20
CA LEU A 206 -20.91 4.45 -8.39
C LEU A 206 -21.77 4.56 -7.11
N LYS A 207 -22.40 3.45 -6.72
CA LYS A 207 -23.19 3.39 -5.48
C LYS A 207 -22.28 3.04 -4.28
N ILE A 208 -21.41 4.00 -3.89
CA ILE A 208 -20.44 3.88 -2.81
C ILE A 208 -20.58 5.05 -1.84
N ASP A 209 -20.08 4.93 -0.61
CA ASP A 209 -20.18 5.97 0.42
C ASP A 209 -18.90 6.81 0.58
N VAL A 210 -17.90 6.55 -0.28
CA VAL A 210 -16.59 7.20 -0.31
C VAL A 210 -16.39 8.04 -1.57
N GLU A 211 -15.33 8.85 -1.61
CA GLU A 211 -14.92 9.55 -2.82
C GLU A 211 -14.50 8.60 -3.95
N ASP A 212 -14.98 8.85 -5.17
CA ASP A 212 -14.66 8.09 -6.38
C ASP A 212 -13.65 8.80 -7.30
N SER A 213 -13.32 10.06 -7.00
CA SER A 213 -12.34 10.87 -7.74
C SER A 213 -11.68 11.88 -6.81
N ALA A 214 -10.39 12.13 -7.01
CA ALA A 214 -9.64 13.16 -6.29
C ALA A 214 -8.49 13.72 -7.13
N ASP A 215 -8.27 15.02 -7.03
CA ASP A 215 -7.08 15.72 -7.51
C ASP A 215 -6.32 16.32 -6.33
N VAL A 216 -5.00 16.07 -6.29
CA VAL A 216 -4.14 16.47 -5.18
C VAL A 216 -2.92 17.23 -5.72
N LEU A 217 -2.75 18.46 -5.30
CA LEU A 217 -1.56 19.27 -5.56
C LEU A 217 -0.56 19.10 -4.42
N LEU A 218 0.70 18.92 -4.76
CA LEU A 218 1.80 18.68 -3.84
C LEU A 218 2.88 19.75 -4.03
N ASN A 219 3.33 20.37 -2.95
CA ASN A 219 4.57 21.12 -2.95
C ASN A 219 5.67 20.28 -2.31
N PHE A 220 6.76 20.05 -3.03
CA PHE A 220 7.92 19.35 -2.50
C PHE A 220 8.85 20.30 -1.77
N LYS A 221 9.57 19.80 -0.76
CA LYS A 221 10.60 20.60 -0.04
C LYS A 221 11.71 21.11 -0.95
N SER A 222 11.92 20.44 -2.09
CA SER A 222 12.87 20.88 -3.13
C SER A 222 12.40 22.11 -3.93
N GLY A 223 11.14 22.54 -3.80
CA GLY A 223 10.49 23.56 -4.60
C GLY A 223 9.80 23.03 -5.86
N ALA A 224 9.96 21.74 -6.19
CA ALA A 224 9.16 21.12 -7.26
C ALA A 224 7.67 21.09 -6.90
N ILE A 225 6.80 21.13 -7.92
CA ILE A 225 5.35 20.98 -7.76
C ILE A 225 4.88 19.65 -8.30
N GLY A 226 3.84 19.07 -7.68
CA GLY A 226 3.24 17.80 -8.08
C GLY A 226 1.74 17.88 -8.24
N ASN A 227 1.20 17.03 -9.11
CA ASN A 227 -0.22 16.76 -9.23
C ASN A 227 -0.44 15.23 -9.23
N VAL A 228 -1.46 14.79 -8.50
CA VAL A 228 -1.93 13.39 -8.50
C VAL A 228 -3.41 13.37 -8.78
N HIS A 229 -3.82 12.73 -9.88
CA HIS A 229 -5.21 12.39 -10.16
C HIS A 229 -5.48 10.93 -9.83
N LEU A 230 -6.57 10.65 -9.12
CA LEU A 230 -7.02 9.33 -8.74
C LEU A 230 -8.52 9.19 -9.02
N ASP A 231 -8.94 8.09 -9.67
CA ASP A 231 -10.37 7.81 -9.83
C ASP A 231 -10.72 6.31 -9.92
N TYR A 232 -11.99 6.00 -9.61
CA TYR A 232 -12.60 4.67 -9.73
C TYR A 232 -13.44 4.49 -10.99
N ILE A 233 -13.36 5.41 -11.95
CA ILE A 233 -14.33 5.54 -13.04
C ILE A 233 -13.71 5.24 -14.40
N GLU A 234 -12.39 5.43 -14.55
CA GLU A 234 -11.73 5.49 -15.85
C GLU A 234 -11.73 4.14 -16.58
N ARG A 235 -12.20 4.15 -17.82
CA ARG A 235 -12.21 3.02 -18.76
C ARG A 235 -11.76 3.46 -20.14
N PRO A 236 -10.69 2.88 -20.69
CA PRO A 236 -9.76 1.90 -20.12
C PRO A 236 -8.92 2.51 -18.98
N SER A 237 -8.42 1.66 -18.08
CA SER A 237 -7.57 2.11 -16.97
C SER A 237 -6.32 2.84 -17.46
N ARG A 238 -5.93 3.90 -16.74
CA ARG A 238 -4.71 4.68 -16.99
C ARG A 238 -3.87 4.75 -15.73
N HIS A 239 -2.56 4.55 -15.89
CA HIS A 239 -1.61 4.66 -14.80
C HIS A 239 -0.26 5.13 -15.34
N PHE A 240 0.11 6.38 -15.05
CA PHE A 240 1.37 6.95 -15.52
C PHE A 240 2.01 7.91 -14.51
N ILE A 241 3.29 8.18 -14.70
CA ILE A 241 4.00 9.32 -14.11
C ILE A 241 4.76 10.08 -15.20
N HIS A 242 4.70 11.40 -15.14
CA HIS A 242 5.41 12.32 -16.03
C HIS A 242 6.23 13.28 -15.17
N ILE A 243 7.55 13.29 -15.37
CA ILE A 243 8.51 14.07 -14.57
C ILE A 243 9.22 15.03 -15.51
N ILE A 244 9.20 16.31 -15.19
CA ILE A 244 9.86 17.38 -15.93
C ILE A 244 11.00 17.91 -15.08
N GLY A 245 12.22 17.78 -15.58
CA GLY A 245 13.42 18.40 -15.04
C GLY A 245 13.87 19.58 -15.95
N GLN A 246 14.84 20.36 -15.48
CA GLN A 246 15.34 21.49 -16.24
C GLN A 246 15.99 21.09 -17.58
N ASN A 247 16.56 19.87 -17.66
CA ASN A 247 17.33 19.40 -18.81
C ASN A 247 16.70 18.21 -19.54
N GLY A 248 15.48 17.81 -19.20
CA GLY A 248 14.81 16.69 -19.85
C GLY A 248 13.54 16.24 -19.17
N ILE A 249 12.92 15.20 -19.74
CA ILE A 249 11.64 14.66 -19.32
C ILE A 249 11.78 13.15 -19.15
N ILE A 250 11.09 12.60 -18.14
CA ILE A 250 10.89 11.17 -17.99
C ILE A 250 9.39 10.90 -17.99
N HIS A 251 8.96 9.95 -18.81
CA HIS A 251 7.59 9.47 -18.83
C HIS A 251 7.57 7.96 -18.66
N TRP A 252 6.73 7.47 -17.76
CA TRP A 252 6.43 6.07 -17.57
C TRP A 252 4.91 5.87 -17.63
N ASP A 253 4.48 4.96 -18.49
CA ASP A 253 3.08 4.57 -18.65
C ASP A 253 2.94 3.06 -18.36
N ASN A 254 2.09 2.74 -17.41
CA ASN A 254 1.77 1.38 -16.98
C ASN A 254 0.31 0.99 -17.28
N SER A 255 -0.40 1.81 -18.08
CA SER A 255 -1.81 1.57 -18.39
C SER A 255 -2.01 0.25 -19.19
N LYS A 256 -1.05 -0.11 -20.03
CA LYS A 256 -1.06 -1.34 -20.83
C LYS A 256 0.34 -1.96 -20.89
N PRO A 257 0.85 -2.52 -19.78
CA PRO A 257 2.19 -3.11 -19.77
C PRO A 257 2.20 -4.36 -20.66
N LYS A 258 2.93 -4.31 -21.79
CA LYS A 258 3.14 -5.47 -22.67
C LYS A 258 4.04 -6.49 -21.97
N ASN A 259 3.59 -7.74 -21.88
CA ASN A 259 4.37 -8.88 -21.37
C ASN A 259 4.94 -8.68 -19.95
N PHE A 260 4.27 -7.90 -19.10
CA PHE A 260 4.69 -7.68 -17.72
C PHE A 260 3.80 -8.46 -16.75
N ASP A 261 4.38 -9.47 -16.11
CA ASP A 261 3.72 -10.18 -15.00
C ASP A 261 3.72 -9.29 -13.74
N ARG A 262 2.59 -8.63 -13.49
CA ARG A 262 2.40 -7.79 -12.29
C ARG A 262 2.64 -8.58 -10.99
N ASN A 263 2.37 -9.90 -10.96
CA ASN A 263 2.58 -10.71 -9.76
C ASN A 263 4.06 -10.80 -9.37
N ARG A 264 4.98 -10.63 -10.32
CA ARG A 264 6.42 -10.59 -10.05
C ARG A 264 6.79 -9.54 -9.00
N LEU A 265 6.12 -8.37 -9.01
CA LEU A 265 6.36 -7.31 -8.02
C LEU A 265 6.07 -7.80 -6.61
N PHE A 266 4.95 -8.49 -6.40
CA PHE A 266 4.55 -9.03 -5.11
C PHE A 266 5.48 -10.18 -4.66
N ILE A 267 5.97 -11.01 -5.59
CA ILE A 267 6.95 -12.05 -5.28
C ILE A 267 8.28 -11.43 -4.84
N ASP A 268 8.77 -10.42 -5.57
CA ASP A 268 10.04 -9.76 -5.27
C ASP A 268 9.96 -8.98 -3.95
N GLU A 269 8.82 -8.33 -3.69
CA GLU A 269 8.54 -7.65 -2.42
C GLU A 269 8.51 -8.62 -1.24
N MET A 270 7.82 -9.74 -1.37
CA MET A 270 7.75 -10.76 -0.32
C MET A 270 9.10 -11.44 -0.08
N ARG A 271 9.84 -11.75 -1.16
CA ARG A 271 11.22 -12.26 -1.06
C ARG A 271 12.11 -11.29 -0.31
N HIS A 272 12.00 -10.00 -0.60
CA HIS A 272 12.75 -8.96 0.08
C HIS A 272 12.40 -8.87 1.57
N PHE A 273 11.11 -8.89 1.92
CA PHE A 273 10.66 -8.91 3.31
C PHE A 273 11.28 -10.07 4.11
N ILE A 274 11.23 -11.28 3.56
CA ILE A 274 11.81 -12.45 4.21
C ILE A 274 13.35 -12.34 4.30
N SER A 275 13.99 -11.78 3.28
CA SER A 275 15.44 -11.50 3.31
C SER A 275 15.79 -10.50 4.42
N CYS A 276 15.02 -9.44 4.60
CA CYS A 276 15.22 -8.48 5.68
C CYS A 276 15.15 -9.12 7.07
N ILE A 277 14.20 -10.06 7.27
CA ILE A 277 14.09 -10.80 8.53
C ILE A 277 15.33 -11.67 8.77
N THR A 278 15.76 -12.41 7.75
CA THR A 278 16.87 -13.39 7.89
C THR A 278 18.24 -12.71 8.03
N LYS A 279 18.43 -11.55 7.42
CA LYS A 279 19.69 -10.79 7.42
C LYS A 279 19.68 -9.61 8.37
N SER A 280 18.55 -9.31 9.04
CA SER A 280 18.36 -8.12 9.88
C SER A 280 18.60 -6.80 9.12
N GLU A 281 18.23 -6.75 7.84
CA GLU A 281 18.36 -5.57 6.97
C GLU A 281 17.09 -4.70 7.04
N GLN A 282 17.23 -3.42 6.68
CA GLN A 282 16.08 -2.52 6.61
C GLN A 282 15.28 -2.77 5.32
N PRO A 283 13.93 -2.79 5.40
CA PRO A 283 13.09 -2.93 4.22
C PRO A 283 13.20 -1.73 3.27
N LEU A 284 13.10 -2.00 1.96
CA LEU A 284 13.06 -0.97 0.92
C LEU A 284 11.88 0.00 1.11
N CYS A 285 10.76 -0.49 1.66
CA CYS A 285 9.65 0.32 2.11
C CYS A 285 9.39 0.06 3.59
N SER A 286 9.90 0.94 4.45
CA SER A 286 9.83 0.84 5.90
C SER A 286 8.47 1.30 6.45
N LEU A 287 8.22 1.04 7.75
CA LEU A 287 7.08 1.60 8.45
C LEU A 287 7.07 3.14 8.40
N ASN A 288 8.23 3.80 8.46
CA ASN A 288 8.29 5.26 8.34
C ASN A 288 7.85 5.76 6.97
N ASP A 289 8.14 5.02 5.90
CA ASP A 289 7.63 5.34 4.55
C ASP A 289 6.11 5.22 4.49
N GLY A 290 5.55 4.14 5.07
CA GLY A 290 4.11 3.98 5.17
C GLY A 290 3.43 5.08 5.99
N ILE A 291 4.06 5.49 7.10
CA ILE A 291 3.58 6.62 7.93
C ILE A 291 3.58 7.92 7.12
N ALA A 292 4.66 8.21 6.40
CA ALA A 292 4.76 9.42 5.60
C ALA A 292 3.68 9.44 4.49
N THR A 293 3.47 8.32 3.80
CA THR A 293 2.42 8.20 2.78
C THR A 293 1.02 8.36 3.39
N LEU A 294 0.75 7.74 4.54
CA LEU A 294 -0.53 7.91 5.23
C LEU A 294 -0.77 9.37 5.63
N ARG A 295 0.24 10.07 6.14
CA ARG A 295 0.14 11.50 6.46
C ARG A 295 -0.23 12.34 5.25
N ILE A 296 0.38 12.09 4.07
CA ILE A 296 0.04 12.79 2.83
C ILE A 296 -1.44 12.60 2.51
N VAL A 297 -1.93 11.35 2.54
CA VAL A 297 -3.33 11.02 2.26
C VAL A 297 -4.28 11.71 3.24
N LEU A 298 -3.99 11.63 4.55
CA LEU A 298 -4.84 12.25 5.57
C LEU A 298 -4.80 13.78 5.50
N THR A 299 -3.65 14.37 5.13
CA THR A 299 -3.53 15.82 4.87
C THR A 299 -4.33 16.23 3.64
N ALA A 300 -4.38 15.40 2.58
CA ALA A 300 -5.26 15.65 1.43
C ALA A 300 -6.75 15.64 1.85
N LYS A 301 -7.18 14.64 2.63
CA LYS A 301 -8.56 14.61 3.19
C LYS A 301 -8.86 15.83 4.08
N GLN A 302 -7.89 16.27 4.88
CA GLN A 302 -8.02 17.47 5.70
C GLN A 302 -8.11 18.74 4.82
N SER A 303 -7.30 18.84 3.76
CA SER A 303 -7.33 19.96 2.80
C SER A 303 -8.69 20.08 2.12
N VAL A 304 -9.30 18.96 1.71
CA VAL A 304 -10.67 18.94 1.18
C VAL A 304 -11.67 19.49 2.19
N LYS A 305 -11.59 19.03 3.45
CA LYS A 305 -12.52 19.47 4.51
C LYS A 305 -12.38 20.95 4.86
N GLU A 306 -11.14 21.47 4.84
CA GLU A 306 -10.82 22.84 5.23
C GLU A 306 -10.74 23.81 4.04
N GLU A 307 -10.90 23.31 2.80
CA GLU A 307 -10.86 24.07 1.54
C GLU A 307 -9.60 24.95 1.40
N ARG A 308 -8.46 24.47 1.91
CA ARG A 308 -7.18 25.20 1.87
C ARG A 308 -5.97 24.30 1.77
N LEU A 309 -4.84 24.90 1.42
CA LEU A 309 -3.53 24.25 1.47
C LEU A 309 -3.13 23.96 2.92
N ILE A 310 -2.65 22.74 3.18
CA ILE A 310 -2.22 22.27 4.51
C ILE A 310 -0.73 21.89 4.45
N LYS A 311 0.07 22.38 5.40
CA LYS A 311 1.45 21.92 5.58
C LYS A 311 1.51 20.55 6.24
N LEU A 312 2.40 19.69 5.75
CA LEU A 312 2.74 18.42 6.41
C LEU A 312 3.64 18.70 7.62
N ILE A 313 3.22 18.22 8.79
CA ILE A 313 3.95 18.32 10.06
C ILE A 313 4.64 16.99 10.37
#